data_698528a8cd81234517a6145406b7e1bf
#
_entry.id   698528a8cd81234517a6145406b7e1bf
#
_cell.length_a   1.000
_cell.length_b   1.000
_cell.length_c   1.000
_cell.angle_alpha   90.00
_cell.angle_beta   90.00
_cell.angle_gamma   90.00
#
_symmetry.space_group_name_H-M   'P 1'
#
loop_
_entity.id
_entity.type
_entity.pdbx_description
1 polymer ?
#
loop_
_entity_poly.entity_id
_entity_poly.type
_entity_poly.pdbx_seq_one_letter_code
_entity_poly.pdbx_strand_id
1 'polypeptide(L)'
;MKKVKILNLEFDNLSKAEFLENLESGVVFTPNVDHLIKLEKDPEFLQAYSISDYNLCDSKILIYASKFLGTPIKEKISGSDIFPAFYNYHKKNEEIKIFLLGAGKGVAFTAQNKINKKIGRNMVIATYSPPFGFEHDEKECQNIIDMINNSGATVLVVGVGAPKQEKWIYKYKDSLPFIKIFMALGATIDFEADNVKRAPKWMSEVGLEWLFRLLSEPQRLWKRYLVDDVFFFLLLFKQKIKLFIKKDRKGDSRIWEIADRL
;
A
#
# COMPACT_ATOMS: atom_id res chain seq x y z
N MET A 1 -5.37 -6.60 16.46
CA MET A 1 -4.83 -5.22 16.22
C MET A 1 -5.98 -4.23 16.09
N LYS A 2 -5.81 -2.96 16.52
CA LYS A 2 -6.84 -1.92 16.36
C LYS A 2 -6.86 -1.47 14.89
N LYS A 3 -8.05 -1.44 14.27
CA LYS A 3 -8.22 -0.95 12.89
C LYS A 3 -8.92 0.40 12.89
N VAL A 4 -8.64 1.20 11.88
CA VAL A 4 -9.25 2.52 11.65
C VAL A 4 -9.93 2.51 10.29
N LYS A 5 -11.25 2.75 10.26
CA LYS A 5 -12.02 2.75 9.03
C LYS A 5 -12.10 4.16 8.42
N ILE A 6 -11.64 4.28 7.18
CA ILE A 6 -11.82 5.48 6.34
C ILE A 6 -12.51 5.02 5.05
N LEU A 7 -13.69 5.56 4.79
CA LEU A 7 -14.58 5.15 3.69
C LEU A 7 -14.84 3.62 3.73
N ASN A 8 -14.48 2.93 2.66
CA ASN A 8 -14.70 1.50 2.47
C ASN A 8 -13.52 0.61 2.92
N LEU A 9 -12.42 1.20 3.45
CA LEU A 9 -11.23 0.46 3.82
C LEU A 9 -10.90 0.58 5.32
N GLU A 10 -10.40 -0.51 5.89
CA GLU A 10 -9.84 -0.56 7.24
C GLU A 10 -8.32 -0.55 7.18
N PHE A 11 -7.72 0.37 7.91
CA PHE A 11 -6.27 0.54 8.05
C PHE A 11 -5.80 -0.07 9.37
N ASP A 12 -4.66 -0.74 9.35
CA ASP A 12 -4.01 -1.23 10.56
C ASP A 12 -3.34 -0.08 11.31
N ASN A 13 -3.74 0.12 12.57
CA ASN A 13 -3.27 1.23 13.40
C ASN A 13 -1.98 0.87 14.13
N LEU A 14 -0.90 0.72 13.37
CA LEU A 14 0.43 0.33 13.82
C LEU A 14 1.45 1.44 13.59
N SER A 15 2.51 1.45 14.40
CA SER A 15 3.76 2.10 14.05
C SER A 15 4.58 1.20 13.12
N LYS A 16 5.55 1.78 12.42
CA LYS A 16 6.48 1.04 11.56
C LYS A 16 7.24 -0.04 12.34
N ALA A 17 7.64 0.24 13.58
CA ALA A 17 8.31 -0.74 14.44
C ALA A 17 7.39 -1.92 14.75
N GLU A 18 6.19 -1.66 15.25
CA GLU A 18 5.19 -2.70 15.53
C GLU A 18 4.85 -3.54 14.29
N PHE A 19 4.76 -2.92 13.12
CA PHE A 19 4.55 -3.66 11.88
C PHE A 19 5.69 -4.63 11.57
N LEU A 20 6.95 -4.17 11.65
CA LEU A 20 8.12 -5.01 11.38
C LEU A 20 8.27 -6.16 12.35
N GLU A 21 7.93 -5.95 13.63
CA GLU A 21 7.95 -6.97 14.67
C GLU A 21 6.88 -8.06 14.48
N ASN A 22 5.70 -7.68 13.91
CA ASN A 22 4.58 -8.58 13.75
C ASN A 22 4.53 -9.24 12.35
N LEU A 23 5.32 -8.78 11.39
CA LEU A 23 5.29 -9.31 10.01
C LEU A 23 6.11 -10.59 9.88
N GLU A 24 5.47 -11.72 10.04
CA GLU A 24 6.05 -13.05 9.76
C GLU A 24 5.65 -13.56 8.36
N SER A 25 4.42 -13.30 7.96
CA SER A 25 3.85 -13.67 6.66
C SER A 25 2.64 -12.80 6.34
N GLY A 26 2.15 -12.87 5.09
CA GLY A 26 0.90 -12.24 4.68
C GLY A 26 1.04 -11.25 3.53
N VAL A 27 -0.08 -10.64 3.19
CA VAL A 27 -0.23 -9.68 2.10
C VAL A 27 -0.29 -8.26 2.65
N VAL A 28 0.64 -7.42 2.22
CA VAL A 28 0.82 -6.04 2.67
C VAL A 28 0.49 -5.08 1.53
N PHE A 29 -0.52 -4.25 1.74
CA PHE A 29 -0.85 -3.15 0.85
C PHE A 29 -0.59 -1.80 1.52
N THR A 30 -0.25 -0.79 0.72
CA THR A 30 0.03 0.57 1.20
C THR A 30 -0.94 1.58 0.57
N PRO A 31 -2.24 1.51 0.92
CA PRO A 31 -3.27 2.37 0.32
C PRO A 31 -3.08 3.84 0.66
N ASN A 32 -3.37 4.68 -0.33
CA ASN A 32 -3.42 6.13 -0.25
C ASN A 32 -4.79 6.65 -0.72
N VAL A 33 -4.95 7.97 -0.88
CA VAL A 33 -6.22 8.60 -1.28
C VAL A 33 -6.75 8.04 -2.62
N ASP A 34 -5.88 7.91 -3.62
CA ASP A 34 -6.26 7.37 -4.94
C ASP A 34 -6.80 5.93 -4.86
N HIS A 35 -6.23 5.10 -3.96
CA HIS A 35 -6.76 3.75 -3.73
C HIS A 35 -8.20 3.81 -3.21
N LEU A 36 -8.49 4.66 -2.24
CA LEU A 36 -9.84 4.79 -1.68
C LEU A 36 -10.87 5.20 -2.73
N ILE A 37 -10.51 6.13 -3.62
CA ILE A 37 -11.37 6.55 -4.72
C ILE A 37 -11.57 5.45 -5.77
N LYS A 38 -10.52 4.70 -6.09
CA LYS A 38 -10.63 3.55 -7.00
C LYS A 38 -11.46 2.42 -6.41
N LEU A 39 -11.34 2.14 -5.12
CA LEU A 39 -12.13 1.12 -4.42
C LEU A 39 -13.64 1.42 -4.43
N GLU A 40 -14.06 2.68 -4.55
CA GLU A 40 -15.48 3.05 -4.72
C GLU A 40 -16.01 2.72 -6.13
N LYS A 41 -15.12 2.63 -7.13
CA LYS A 41 -15.49 2.54 -8.55
C LYS A 41 -15.14 1.19 -9.20
N ASP A 42 -14.26 0.42 -8.59
CA ASP A 42 -13.69 -0.82 -9.14
C ASP A 42 -13.92 -2.00 -8.18
N PRO A 43 -14.99 -2.79 -8.41
CA PRO A 43 -15.32 -3.94 -7.56
C PRO A 43 -14.22 -5.01 -7.51
N GLU A 44 -13.49 -5.25 -8.61
CA GLU A 44 -12.38 -6.21 -8.62
C GLU A 44 -11.22 -5.72 -7.75
N PHE A 45 -10.96 -4.41 -7.78
CA PHE A 45 -9.95 -3.82 -6.91
C PHE A 45 -10.35 -3.92 -5.43
N LEU A 46 -11.63 -3.69 -5.13
CA LEU A 46 -12.16 -3.90 -3.77
C LEU A 46 -12.03 -5.37 -3.35
N GLN A 47 -12.31 -6.30 -4.26
CA GLN A 47 -12.14 -7.72 -4.00
C GLN A 47 -10.68 -8.10 -3.75
N ALA A 48 -9.72 -7.47 -4.46
CA ALA A 48 -8.30 -7.69 -4.22
C ALA A 48 -7.89 -7.32 -2.77
N TYR A 49 -8.55 -6.38 -2.14
CA TYR A 49 -8.28 -6.04 -0.74
C TYR A 49 -8.79 -7.06 0.27
N SER A 50 -9.63 -8.04 -0.15
CA SER A 50 -10.12 -9.10 0.75
C SER A 50 -9.03 -10.04 1.26
N ILE A 51 -7.90 -10.12 0.54
CA ILE A 51 -6.76 -10.96 0.92
C ILE A 51 -5.68 -10.20 1.70
N SER A 52 -5.85 -8.90 1.95
CA SER A 52 -4.83 -8.12 2.65
C SER A 52 -4.83 -8.44 4.15
N ASP A 53 -3.67 -8.84 4.66
CA ASP A 53 -3.45 -9.01 6.09
C ASP A 53 -3.11 -7.67 6.75
N TYR A 54 -2.42 -6.79 6.00
CA TYR A 54 -2.02 -5.45 6.46
C TYR A 54 -2.35 -4.38 5.43
N ASN A 55 -3.09 -3.37 5.85
CA ASN A 55 -3.35 -2.13 5.11
C ASN A 55 -2.64 -0.97 5.79
N LEU A 56 -1.45 -0.62 5.32
CA LEU A 56 -0.63 0.45 5.90
C LEU A 56 -0.99 1.80 5.29
N CYS A 57 -1.09 2.84 6.11
CA CYS A 57 -1.52 4.17 5.66
C CYS A 57 -0.38 4.91 4.93
N ASP A 58 -0.42 4.97 3.59
CA ASP A 58 0.56 5.69 2.77
C ASP A 58 0.05 7.10 2.36
N SER A 59 -0.41 7.90 3.33
CA SER A 59 -0.79 9.28 3.02
C SER A 59 -0.91 10.15 4.28
N LYS A 60 -0.29 11.31 4.28
CA LYS A 60 -0.53 12.33 5.33
C LYS A 60 -1.97 12.87 5.29
N ILE A 61 -2.58 12.93 4.11
CA ILE A 61 -3.99 13.33 3.96
C ILE A 61 -4.89 12.34 4.70
N LEU A 62 -4.61 11.03 4.61
CA LEU A 62 -5.37 10.01 5.35
C LEU A 62 -5.14 10.09 6.86
N ILE A 63 -3.93 10.45 7.31
CA ILE A 63 -3.68 10.75 8.73
C ILE A 63 -4.57 11.93 9.20
N TYR A 64 -4.65 13.01 8.43
CA TYR A 64 -5.53 14.14 8.77
C TYR A 64 -7.01 13.75 8.71
N ALA A 65 -7.41 12.96 7.70
CA ALA A 65 -8.76 12.43 7.59
C ALA A 65 -9.15 11.56 8.80
N SER A 66 -8.25 10.70 9.27
CA SER A 66 -8.49 9.85 10.44
C SER A 66 -8.69 10.67 11.73
N LYS A 67 -7.91 11.75 11.90
CA LYS A 67 -8.09 12.71 13.00
C LYS A 67 -9.44 13.43 12.90
N PHE A 68 -9.80 13.89 11.69
CA PHE A 68 -11.09 14.53 11.44
C PHE A 68 -12.27 13.60 11.76
N LEU A 69 -12.16 12.31 11.46
CA LEU A 69 -13.18 11.31 11.80
C LEU A 69 -13.23 10.98 13.32
N GLY A 70 -12.20 11.35 14.08
CA GLY A 70 -12.10 11.07 15.51
C GLY A 70 -11.47 9.71 15.85
N THR A 71 -10.84 9.07 14.88
CA THR A 71 -10.16 7.77 15.02
C THR A 71 -8.74 7.86 14.44
N PRO A 72 -7.79 8.53 15.12
CA PRO A 72 -6.49 8.85 14.57
C PRO A 72 -5.66 7.59 14.27
N ILE A 73 -5.08 7.56 13.06
CA ILE A 73 -4.03 6.61 12.68
C ILE A 73 -2.71 7.08 13.31
N LYS A 74 -1.95 6.12 13.84
CA LYS A 74 -0.75 6.32 14.65
C LYS A 74 0.41 6.89 13.84
N GLU A 75 0.69 6.30 12.68
CA GLU A 75 1.83 6.65 11.82
C GLU A 75 1.49 6.54 10.34
N LYS A 76 2.09 7.42 9.52
CA LYS A 76 2.14 7.23 8.05
C LYS A 76 3.23 6.22 7.74
N ILE A 77 2.88 5.13 7.06
CA ILE A 77 3.82 4.08 6.64
C ILE A 77 3.70 3.93 5.12
N SER A 78 4.60 4.57 4.38
CA SER A 78 4.64 4.46 2.91
C SER A 78 5.43 3.24 2.46
N GLY A 79 5.13 2.74 1.24
CA GLY A 79 5.91 1.67 0.62
C GLY A 79 7.39 1.99 0.57
N SER A 80 7.72 3.22 0.21
CA SER A 80 9.09 3.71 0.11
C SER A 80 9.82 3.90 1.45
N ASP A 81 9.10 3.93 2.57
CA ASP A 81 9.69 3.99 3.91
C ASP A 81 9.77 2.60 4.55
N ILE A 82 8.76 1.75 4.29
CA ILE A 82 8.71 0.43 4.90
C ILE A 82 9.66 -0.56 4.24
N PHE A 83 9.87 -0.52 2.94
CA PHE A 83 10.74 -1.46 2.26
C PHE A 83 12.21 -1.33 2.70
N PRO A 84 12.82 -0.12 2.75
CA PRO A 84 14.14 0.06 3.35
C PRO A 84 14.21 -0.38 4.82
N ALA A 85 13.19 -0.13 5.60
CA ALA A 85 13.14 -0.57 6.98
C ALA A 85 13.07 -2.10 7.08
N PHE A 86 12.26 -2.75 6.24
CA PHE A 86 12.10 -4.20 6.18
C PHE A 86 13.42 -4.93 5.86
N TYR A 87 14.10 -4.57 4.77
CA TYR A 87 15.34 -5.26 4.42
C TYR A 87 16.49 -4.97 5.41
N ASN A 88 16.51 -3.79 6.05
CA ASN A 88 17.47 -3.51 7.12
C ASN A 88 17.16 -4.29 8.40
N TYR A 89 15.88 -4.42 8.78
CA TYR A 89 15.44 -5.19 9.94
C TYR A 89 15.84 -6.67 9.79
N HIS A 90 15.63 -7.22 8.60
CA HIS A 90 15.92 -8.62 8.27
C HIS A 90 17.33 -8.87 7.70
N LYS A 91 18.25 -7.90 7.79
CA LYS A 91 19.58 -8.03 7.14
C LYS A 91 20.37 -9.29 7.52
N LYS A 92 20.15 -9.83 8.72
CA LYS A 92 20.79 -11.06 9.22
C LYS A 92 19.96 -12.33 9.03
N ASN A 93 18.70 -12.19 8.59
CA ASN A 93 17.80 -13.33 8.41
C ASN A 93 17.94 -13.89 6.99
N GLU A 94 18.62 -15.02 6.84
CA GLU A 94 18.89 -15.64 5.55
C GLU A 94 17.65 -16.27 4.88
N GLU A 95 16.58 -16.51 5.65
CA GLU A 95 15.30 -16.99 5.12
C GLU A 95 14.58 -15.92 4.29
N ILE A 96 14.92 -14.64 4.50
CA ILE A 96 14.36 -13.54 3.72
C ILE A 96 15.12 -13.41 2.41
N LYS A 97 14.49 -13.87 1.33
CA LYS A 97 14.96 -13.83 -0.06
C LYS A 97 13.90 -13.13 -0.91
N ILE A 98 14.26 -12.01 -1.51
CA ILE A 98 13.32 -11.09 -2.15
C ILE A 98 13.36 -11.25 -3.68
N PHE A 99 12.18 -11.35 -4.29
CA PHE A 99 11.97 -11.15 -5.72
C PHE A 99 11.36 -9.76 -5.95
N LEU A 100 11.95 -8.95 -6.84
CA LEU A 100 11.38 -7.66 -7.26
C LEU A 100 10.67 -7.84 -8.61
N LEU A 101 9.36 -7.60 -8.64
CA LEU A 101 8.54 -7.63 -9.84
C LEU A 101 8.05 -6.22 -10.17
N GLY A 102 8.48 -5.66 -11.29
CA GLY A 102 8.00 -4.36 -11.74
C GLY A 102 9.10 -3.36 -12.10
N ALA A 103 8.74 -2.08 -12.09
CA ALA A 103 9.52 -0.96 -12.59
C ALA A 103 9.89 -1.08 -14.08
N GLY A 104 10.58 -0.09 -14.63
CA GLY A 104 11.05 -0.11 -16.02
C GLY A 104 12.19 -1.10 -16.24
N LYS A 105 12.47 -1.42 -17.50
CA LYS A 105 13.55 -2.34 -17.90
C LYS A 105 14.88 -1.93 -17.28
N GLY A 106 15.52 -2.86 -16.56
CA GLY A 106 16.80 -2.64 -15.87
C GLY A 106 16.73 -1.90 -14.53
N VAL A 107 15.60 -1.27 -14.21
CA VAL A 107 15.44 -0.52 -12.94
C VAL A 107 15.42 -1.46 -11.74
N ALA A 108 14.64 -2.56 -11.81
CA ALA A 108 14.60 -3.55 -10.74
C ALA A 108 15.98 -4.19 -10.49
N PHE A 109 16.76 -4.45 -11.54
CA PHE A 109 18.13 -4.94 -11.43
C PHE A 109 19.07 -3.93 -10.77
N THR A 110 18.92 -2.64 -11.09
CA THR A 110 19.68 -1.57 -10.43
C THR A 110 19.34 -1.49 -8.93
N ALA A 111 18.05 -1.58 -8.58
CA ALA A 111 17.58 -1.63 -7.19
C ALA A 111 18.18 -2.84 -6.45
N GLN A 112 18.15 -4.04 -7.07
CA GLN A 112 18.76 -5.26 -6.53
C GLN A 112 20.22 -5.04 -6.14
N ASN A 113 21.03 -4.53 -7.07
CA ASN A 113 22.47 -4.32 -6.85
C ASN A 113 22.71 -3.32 -5.71
N LYS A 114 21.95 -2.22 -5.65
CA LYS A 114 22.07 -1.22 -4.58
C LYS A 114 21.67 -1.78 -3.22
N ILE A 115 20.56 -2.50 -3.13
CA ILE A 115 20.08 -3.10 -1.89
C ILE A 115 21.09 -4.15 -1.40
N ASN A 116 21.52 -5.07 -2.26
CA ASN A 116 22.46 -6.14 -1.90
C ASN A 116 23.81 -5.58 -1.45
N LYS A 117 24.31 -4.56 -2.13
CA LYS A 117 25.53 -3.83 -1.72
C LYS A 117 25.34 -3.19 -0.33
N LYS A 118 24.21 -2.54 -0.08
CA LYS A 118 23.91 -1.86 1.18
C LYS A 118 23.79 -2.84 2.36
N ILE A 119 23.19 -4.02 2.10
CA ILE A 119 22.96 -5.05 3.11
C ILE A 119 24.20 -5.93 3.32
N GLY A 120 25.10 -5.99 2.34
CA GLY A 120 26.31 -6.84 2.37
C GLY A 120 26.03 -8.31 2.09
N ARG A 121 24.86 -8.67 1.57
CA ARG A 121 24.50 -10.03 1.14
C ARG A 121 23.52 -10.02 -0.02
N ASN A 122 23.37 -11.16 -0.68
CA ASN A 122 22.43 -11.35 -1.78
C ASN A 122 21.00 -11.61 -1.24
N MET A 123 20.36 -10.56 -0.68
CA MET A 123 19.00 -10.62 -0.15
C MET A 123 17.94 -10.52 -1.26
N VAL A 124 18.12 -9.62 -2.23
CA VAL A 124 17.31 -9.56 -3.44
C VAL A 124 17.94 -10.51 -4.45
N ILE A 125 17.31 -11.68 -4.60
CA ILE A 125 17.91 -12.80 -5.36
C ILE A 125 17.52 -12.81 -6.83
N ALA A 126 16.38 -12.22 -7.18
CA ALA A 126 15.89 -12.15 -8.55
C ALA A 126 15.03 -10.91 -8.79
N THR A 127 14.95 -10.50 -10.06
CA THR A 127 14.15 -9.35 -10.49
C THR A 127 13.54 -9.63 -11.86
N TYR A 128 12.35 -9.09 -12.09
CA TYR A 128 11.76 -9.07 -13.41
C TYR A 128 10.98 -7.77 -13.66
N SER A 129 11.16 -7.18 -14.83
CA SER A 129 10.43 -6.00 -15.29
C SER A 129 9.52 -6.42 -16.45
N PRO A 130 8.24 -6.70 -16.19
CA PRO A 130 7.33 -7.19 -17.21
C PRO A 130 7.01 -6.10 -18.26
N PRO A 131 6.62 -6.48 -19.48
CA PRO A 131 6.15 -5.54 -20.49
C PRO A 131 4.87 -4.84 -20.04
N PHE A 132 4.58 -3.67 -20.62
CA PHE A 132 3.33 -2.96 -20.32
C PHE A 132 2.13 -3.80 -20.75
N GLY A 133 1.11 -3.92 -19.88
CA GLY A 133 -0.10 -4.69 -20.14
C GLY A 133 0.03 -6.20 -19.88
N PHE A 134 1.16 -6.64 -19.28
CA PHE A 134 1.40 -8.04 -18.95
C PHE A 134 0.27 -8.69 -18.13
N GLU A 135 -0.43 -7.90 -17.35
CA GLU A 135 -1.54 -8.36 -16.52
C GLU A 135 -2.72 -8.95 -17.31
N HIS A 136 -2.77 -8.67 -18.63
CA HIS A 136 -3.76 -9.20 -19.56
C HIS A 136 -3.22 -10.34 -20.45
N ASP A 137 -1.93 -10.67 -20.34
CA ASP A 137 -1.27 -11.78 -21.04
C ASP A 137 -1.06 -12.94 -20.09
N GLU A 138 -1.89 -13.97 -20.22
CA GLU A 138 -1.84 -15.15 -19.36
C GLU A 138 -0.54 -15.92 -19.50
N LYS A 139 0.06 -15.96 -20.71
CA LYS A 139 1.36 -16.62 -20.93
C LYS A 139 2.47 -15.90 -20.19
N GLU A 140 2.45 -14.56 -20.26
CA GLU A 140 3.43 -13.75 -19.56
C GLU A 140 3.24 -13.86 -18.04
N CYS A 141 1.99 -13.84 -17.56
CA CYS A 141 1.72 -14.09 -16.14
C CYS A 141 2.22 -15.45 -15.68
N GLN A 142 2.02 -16.53 -16.49
CA GLN A 142 2.53 -17.86 -16.16
C GLN A 142 4.06 -17.89 -16.14
N ASN A 143 4.73 -17.26 -17.10
CA ASN A 143 6.19 -17.11 -17.10
C ASN A 143 6.69 -16.44 -15.80
N ILE A 144 6.01 -15.38 -15.35
CA ILE A 144 6.36 -14.67 -14.11
C ILE A 144 6.21 -15.59 -12.91
N ILE A 145 5.10 -16.35 -12.83
CA ILE A 145 4.84 -17.32 -11.77
C ILE A 145 5.95 -18.37 -11.73
N ASP A 146 6.31 -18.93 -12.89
CA ASP A 146 7.36 -19.94 -12.99
C ASP A 146 8.72 -19.39 -12.58
N MET A 147 9.06 -18.16 -13.00
CA MET A 147 10.30 -17.48 -12.57
C MET A 147 10.34 -17.28 -11.05
N ILE A 148 9.24 -16.84 -10.44
CA ILE A 148 9.18 -16.62 -8.99
C ILE A 148 9.34 -17.96 -8.26
N ASN A 149 8.59 -19.00 -8.65
CA ASN A 149 8.63 -20.31 -8.00
C ASN A 149 10.01 -20.97 -8.10
N ASN A 150 10.71 -20.78 -9.23
CA ASN A 150 12.05 -21.34 -9.45
C ASN A 150 13.17 -20.48 -8.82
N SER A 151 12.87 -19.26 -8.34
CA SER A 151 13.89 -18.36 -7.80
C SER A 151 14.37 -18.71 -6.39
N GLY A 152 13.55 -19.43 -5.62
CA GLY A 152 13.75 -19.64 -4.18
C GLY A 152 13.43 -18.42 -3.32
N ALA A 153 12.69 -17.43 -3.84
CA ALA A 153 12.23 -16.28 -3.08
C ALA A 153 11.18 -16.67 -2.03
N THR A 154 11.22 -15.95 -0.91
CA THR A 154 10.23 -16.06 0.18
C THR A 154 9.42 -14.77 0.35
N VAL A 155 9.87 -13.69 -0.29
CA VAL A 155 9.22 -12.38 -0.29
C VAL A 155 9.08 -11.88 -1.72
N LEU A 156 7.86 -11.48 -2.10
CA LEU A 156 7.58 -10.86 -3.38
C LEU A 156 7.22 -9.39 -3.20
N VAL A 157 7.98 -8.51 -3.82
CA VAL A 157 7.69 -7.08 -3.89
C VAL A 157 7.22 -6.74 -5.29
N VAL A 158 5.97 -6.26 -5.41
CA VAL A 158 5.35 -5.88 -6.68
C VAL A 158 5.26 -4.37 -6.79
N GLY A 159 5.86 -3.81 -7.83
CA GLY A 159 5.94 -2.38 -8.11
C GLY A 159 5.51 -2.03 -9.53
N VAL A 160 4.29 -2.43 -9.93
CA VAL A 160 3.71 -2.13 -11.26
C VAL A 160 2.60 -1.08 -11.20
N GLY A 161 2.33 -0.56 -10.00
CA GLY A 161 1.33 0.47 -9.73
C GLY A 161 -0.07 -0.07 -9.50
N ALA A 162 -0.86 0.70 -8.71
CA ALA A 162 -2.25 0.38 -8.41
C ALA A 162 -3.19 0.73 -9.59
N PRO A 163 -4.24 -0.07 -9.82
CA PRO A 163 -4.69 -1.25 -9.10
C PRO A 163 -4.06 -2.57 -9.56
N LYS A 164 -3.14 -2.54 -10.53
CA LYS A 164 -2.61 -3.75 -11.20
C LYS A 164 -1.89 -4.68 -10.23
N GLN A 165 -1.03 -4.14 -9.36
CA GLN A 165 -0.23 -4.90 -8.43
C GLN A 165 -1.08 -5.66 -7.42
N GLU A 166 -2.12 -5.05 -6.87
CA GLU A 166 -3.03 -5.67 -5.91
C GLU A 166 -3.89 -6.74 -6.58
N LYS A 167 -4.46 -6.44 -7.76
CA LYS A 167 -5.24 -7.39 -8.56
C LYS A 167 -4.39 -8.59 -9.00
N TRP A 168 -3.14 -8.36 -9.40
CA TRP A 168 -2.23 -9.43 -9.80
C TRP A 168 -1.89 -10.35 -8.61
N ILE A 169 -1.58 -9.79 -7.44
CA ILE A 169 -1.34 -10.57 -6.22
C ILE A 169 -2.60 -11.37 -5.87
N TYR A 170 -3.79 -10.73 -5.89
CA TYR A 170 -5.05 -11.40 -5.62
C TYR A 170 -5.27 -12.61 -6.52
N LYS A 171 -5.03 -12.46 -7.82
CA LYS A 171 -5.25 -13.51 -8.82
C LYS A 171 -4.28 -14.68 -8.68
N TYR A 172 -3.02 -14.42 -8.32
CA TYR A 172 -1.94 -15.40 -8.47
C TYR A 172 -1.24 -15.81 -7.17
N LYS A 173 -1.60 -15.25 -6.01
CA LYS A 173 -0.90 -15.59 -4.75
C LYS A 173 -0.94 -17.09 -4.44
N ASP A 174 -2.03 -17.77 -4.73
CA ASP A 174 -2.18 -19.20 -4.45
C ASP A 174 -1.34 -20.09 -5.40
N SER A 175 -0.87 -19.52 -6.53
CA SER A 175 0.09 -20.16 -7.44
C SER A 175 1.55 -19.94 -7.02
N LEU A 176 1.80 -19.24 -5.90
CA LEU A 176 3.12 -18.88 -5.39
C LEU A 176 3.35 -19.42 -3.96
N PRO A 177 3.34 -20.77 -3.78
CA PRO A 177 3.29 -21.40 -2.46
C PRO A 177 4.52 -21.15 -1.58
N PHE A 178 5.65 -20.75 -2.17
CA PHE A 178 6.88 -20.48 -1.43
C PHE A 178 7.00 -19.03 -0.94
N ILE A 179 6.16 -18.14 -1.47
CA ILE A 179 6.15 -16.74 -1.03
C ILE A 179 5.35 -16.62 0.27
N LYS A 180 6.05 -16.24 1.33
CA LYS A 180 5.45 -16.00 2.67
C LYS A 180 4.92 -14.57 2.81
N ILE A 181 5.60 -13.58 2.18
CA ILE A 181 5.26 -12.15 2.29
C ILE A 181 5.08 -11.57 0.89
N PHE A 182 3.91 -10.98 0.65
CA PHE A 182 3.59 -10.23 -0.57
C PHE A 182 3.49 -8.74 -0.23
N MET A 183 4.18 -7.88 -0.96
CA MET A 183 4.14 -6.43 -0.75
C MET A 183 3.82 -5.70 -2.06
N ALA A 184 2.70 -4.97 -2.09
CA ALA A 184 2.35 -4.07 -3.20
C ALA A 184 2.82 -2.65 -2.86
N LEU A 185 3.96 -2.23 -3.40
CA LEU A 185 4.65 -1.02 -2.94
C LEU A 185 4.81 0.08 -3.99
N GLY A 186 4.16 -0.04 -5.17
CA GLY A 186 4.16 0.98 -6.21
C GLY A 186 5.57 1.36 -6.69
N ALA A 187 5.87 2.65 -6.71
CA ALA A 187 7.13 3.20 -7.21
C ALA A 187 8.34 2.95 -6.29
N THR A 188 8.24 2.09 -5.29
CA THR A 188 9.33 1.85 -4.33
C THR A 188 10.58 1.29 -4.99
N ILE A 189 10.42 0.42 -6.01
CA ILE A 189 11.55 -0.13 -6.78
C ILE A 189 12.30 1.00 -7.52
N ASP A 190 11.56 1.98 -8.07
CA ASP A 190 12.16 3.13 -8.74
C ASP A 190 12.95 4.01 -7.77
N PHE A 191 12.45 4.19 -6.53
CA PHE A 191 13.16 4.94 -5.50
C PHE A 191 14.45 4.23 -5.04
N GLU A 192 14.43 2.90 -4.90
CA GLU A 192 15.63 2.14 -4.53
C GLU A 192 16.68 2.13 -5.64
N ALA A 193 16.26 2.27 -6.90
CA ALA A 193 17.16 2.43 -8.03
C ALA A 193 17.70 3.86 -8.23
N ASP A 194 17.20 4.86 -7.47
CA ASP A 194 17.36 6.30 -7.70
C ASP A 194 16.88 6.76 -9.10
N ASN A 195 15.95 6.00 -9.69
CA ASN A 195 15.34 6.32 -10.98
C ASN A 195 14.36 7.49 -10.87
N VAL A 196 13.72 7.66 -9.71
CA VAL A 196 12.79 8.74 -9.38
C VAL A 196 13.26 9.45 -8.12
N LYS A 197 13.27 10.79 -8.15
CA LYS A 197 13.63 11.61 -7.00
C LYS A 197 12.49 11.60 -5.97
N ARG A 198 12.82 11.40 -4.72
CA ARG A 198 11.88 11.58 -3.60
C ARG A 198 11.61 13.06 -3.35
N ALA A 199 10.40 13.36 -2.88
CA ALA A 199 10.11 14.69 -2.35
C ALA A 199 11.04 15.01 -1.17
N PRO A 200 11.46 16.27 -1.00
CA PRO A 200 12.17 16.71 0.19
C PRO A 200 11.41 16.31 1.47
N LYS A 201 12.15 15.92 2.52
CA LYS A 201 11.54 15.44 3.78
C LYS A 201 10.47 16.39 4.33
N TRP A 202 10.74 17.69 4.35
CA TRP A 202 9.79 18.69 4.84
C TRP A 202 8.46 18.69 4.07
N MET A 203 8.49 18.46 2.74
CA MET A 203 7.26 18.34 1.94
C MET A 203 6.48 17.07 2.31
N SER A 204 7.16 15.94 2.51
CA SER A 204 6.51 14.69 2.94
C SER A 204 5.93 14.81 4.36
N GLU A 205 6.60 15.52 5.26
CA GLU A 205 6.18 15.72 6.64
C GLU A 205 4.91 16.58 6.76
N VAL A 206 4.78 17.62 5.93
CA VAL A 206 3.58 18.48 5.89
C VAL A 206 2.48 17.95 4.95
N GLY A 207 2.73 16.85 4.23
CA GLY A 207 1.73 16.25 3.34
C GLY A 207 1.69 16.82 1.93
N LEU A 208 2.73 17.52 1.49
CA LEU A 208 2.86 18.12 0.15
C LEU A 208 3.62 17.22 -0.86
N GLU A 209 3.84 15.94 -0.54
CA GLU A 209 4.48 14.99 -1.46
C GLU A 209 3.73 14.87 -2.79
N TRP A 210 2.39 14.92 -2.76
CA TRP A 210 1.56 14.90 -3.96
C TRP A 210 1.83 16.10 -4.89
N LEU A 211 2.09 17.29 -4.32
CA LEU A 211 2.39 18.49 -5.09
C LEU A 211 3.75 18.37 -5.78
N PHE A 212 4.77 17.83 -5.08
CA PHE A 212 6.07 17.54 -5.66
C PHE A 212 5.95 16.57 -6.84
N ARG A 213 5.18 15.49 -6.67
CA ARG A 213 4.92 14.51 -7.73
C ARG A 213 4.15 15.14 -8.91
N LEU A 214 3.15 15.96 -8.62
CA LEU A 214 2.40 16.68 -9.65
C LEU A 214 3.31 17.58 -10.50
N LEU A 215 4.20 18.33 -9.86
CA LEU A 215 5.16 19.19 -10.55
C LEU A 215 6.21 18.39 -11.34
N SER A 216 6.57 17.20 -10.88
CA SER A 216 7.52 16.31 -11.56
C SER A 216 6.91 15.58 -12.76
N GLU A 217 5.62 15.20 -12.68
CA GLU A 217 4.91 14.41 -13.72
C GLU A 217 3.51 15.00 -13.98
N PRO A 218 3.36 16.26 -14.41
CA PRO A 218 2.08 16.93 -14.48
C PRO A 218 1.09 16.26 -15.43
N GLN A 219 1.52 15.81 -16.61
CA GLN A 219 0.67 15.18 -17.62
C GLN A 219 0.02 13.90 -17.10
N ARG A 220 0.72 13.12 -16.26
CA ARG A 220 0.23 11.86 -15.71
C ARG A 220 -0.64 12.04 -14.47
N LEU A 221 -0.36 13.06 -13.63
CA LEU A 221 -0.89 13.15 -12.27
C LEU A 221 -1.92 14.25 -12.04
N TRP A 222 -2.07 15.24 -12.97
CA TRP A 222 -3.00 16.35 -12.77
C TRP A 222 -4.45 15.90 -12.58
N LYS A 223 -4.93 14.98 -13.45
CA LYS A 223 -6.30 14.46 -13.37
C LYS A 223 -6.54 13.75 -12.04
N ARG A 224 -5.61 12.90 -11.65
CA ARG A 224 -5.67 12.18 -10.37
C ARG A 224 -5.80 13.14 -9.18
N TYR A 225 -4.89 14.10 -9.04
CA TYR A 225 -4.85 14.95 -7.86
C TYR A 225 -5.88 16.08 -7.86
N LEU A 226 -6.18 16.66 -9.00
CA LEU A 226 -7.06 17.84 -9.09
C LEU A 226 -8.52 17.49 -9.41
N VAL A 227 -8.80 16.27 -9.87
CA VAL A 227 -10.15 15.83 -10.20
C VAL A 227 -10.58 14.65 -9.34
N ASP A 228 -9.85 13.52 -9.43
CA ASP A 228 -10.28 12.28 -8.79
C ASP A 228 -10.14 12.35 -7.27
N ASP A 229 -8.98 12.81 -6.76
CA ASP A 229 -8.72 12.87 -5.31
C ASP A 229 -9.55 13.95 -4.58
N VAL A 230 -10.05 14.98 -5.29
CA VAL A 230 -10.96 15.98 -4.69
C VAL A 230 -12.27 15.33 -4.21
N PHE A 231 -12.76 14.32 -4.93
CA PHE A 231 -13.97 13.60 -4.57
C PHE A 231 -13.85 12.89 -3.20
N PHE A 232 -12.63 12.54 -2.79
CA PHE A 232 -12.36 11.99 -1.45
C PHE A 232 -12.90 12.86 -0.33
N PHE A 233 -12.71 14.17 -0.40
CA PHE A 233 -13.15 15.08 0.67
C PHE A 233 -14.68 15.12 0.80
N LEU A 234 -15.41 15.00 -0.31
CA LEU A 234 -16.87 14.90 -0.29
C LEU A 234 -17.34 13.61 0.40
N LEU A 235 -16.69 12.48 0.08
CA LEU A 235 -16.99 11.19 0.71
C LEU A 235 -16.64 11.20 2.19
N LEU A 236 -15.49 11.77 2.56
CA LEU A 236 -15.04 11.91 3.94
C LEU A 236 -16.04 12.73 4.77
N PHE A 237 -16.54 13.84 4.23
CA PHE A 237 -17.54 14.67 4.88
C PHE A 237 -18.86 13.92 5.08
N LYS A 238 -19.32 13.19 4.05
CA LYS A 238 -20.50 12.31 4.18
C LYS A 238 -20.32 11.25 5.26
N GLN A 239 -19.13 10.64 5.36
CA GLN A 239 -18.84 9.69 6.44
C GLN A 239 -18.90 10.35 7.80
N LYS A 240 -18.34 11.56 7.97
CA LYS A 240 -18.39 12.31 9.24
C LYS A 240 -19.83 12.59 9.68
N ILE A 241 -20.68 13.05 8.76
CA ILE A 241 -22.10 13.30 9.04
C ILE A 241 -22.79 12.01 9.50
N LYS A 242 -22.57 10.89 8.78
CA LYS A 242 -23.16 9.59 9.16
C LYS A 242 -22.74 9.15 10.57
N LEU A 243 -21.47 9.37 10.93
CA LEU A 243 -20.96 9.05 12.27
C LEU A 243 -21.60 9.94 13.34
N PHE A 244 -21.82 11.23 13.05
CA PHE A 244 -22.47 12.16 13.96
C PHE A 244 -23.93 11.73 14.21
N ILE A 245 -24.72 11.50 13.16
CA ILE A 245 -26.11 11.05 13.26
C ILE A 245 -26.24 9.72 14.03
N LYS A 246 -25.29 8.77 13.79
CA LYS A 246 -25.28 7.49 14.51
C LYS A 246 -24.98 7.64 15.99
N LYS A 247 -24.19 8.65 16.36
CA LYS A 247 -23.87 8.97 17.76
C LYS A 247 -25.08 9.56 18.47
N ASP A 248 -25.80 10.48 17.81
CA ASP A 248 -27.00 11.11 18.37
C ASP A 248 -28.12 10.09 18.57
N ARG A 249 -28.37 9.21 17.61
CA ARG A 249 -29.34 8.12 17.76
C ARG A 249 -29.05 7.16 18.93
N LYS A 250 -27.78 6.93 19.27
CA LYS A 250 -27.40 6.14 20.46
C LYS A 250 -27.59 6.93 21.77
N GLY A 251 -27.52 8.26 21.70
CA GLY A 251 -27.84 9.13 22.83
C GLY A 251 -29.36 9.16 23.11
N ASP A 252 -30.17 9.20 22.05
CA ASP A 252 -31.60 9.27 22.10
C ASP A 252 -32.25 7.96 22.60
N SER A 253 -31.67 6.80 22.31
CA SER A 253 -32.16 5.51 22.80
C SER A 253 -32.14 5.41 24.33
N ARG A 254 -31.27 6.16 25.02
CA ARG A 254 -31.27 6.24 26.49
C ARG A 254 -32.42 7.09 27.04
N ILE A 255 -32.90 8.05 26.28
CA ILE A 255 -34.04 8.89 26.68
C ILE A 255 -35.33 8.12 26.56
N TRP A 256 -35.46 7.29 25.54
CA TRP A 256 -36.66 6.43 25.38
C TRP A 256 -36.73 5.30 26.40
N GLU A 257 -35.62 4.69 26.82
CA GLU A 257 -35.59 3.70 27.91
C GLU A 257 -36.00 4.29 29.27
N ILE A 258 -35.79 5.59 29.48
CA ILE A 258 -36.23 6.30 30.71
C ILE A 258 -37.72 6.67 30.62
N ALA A 259 -38.21 7.00 29.43
CA ALA A 259 -39.64 7.31 29.22
C ALA A 259 -40.55 6.10 29.34
N ASP A 260 -40.08 4.90 28.98
CA ASP A 260 -40.83 3.64 29.15
C ASP A 260 -40.83 3.11 30.59
N ARG A 261 -40.09 3.76 31.52
CA ARG A 261 -40.05 3.42 32.95
C ARG A 261 -40.78 4.42 33.87
N LEU A 262 -41.34 5.47 33.29
CA LEU A 262 -42.19 6.46 33.95
C LEU A 262 -43.63 6.34 33.48
#